data_3971da00778e1bdd93cda711a0924d40
#
_entry.id   3971da00778e1bdd93cda711a0924d40
#
_cell.length_a   1.000
_cell.length_b   1.000
_cell.length_c   1.000
_cell.angle_alpha   90.00
_cell.angle_beta   90.00
_cell.angle_gamma   90.00
#
_symmetry.space_group_name_H-M   'P 1'
#
loop_
_entity.id
_entity.type
_entity.pdbx_description
1 polymer ?
#
loop_
_entity_poly.entity_id
_entity_poly.type
_entity_poly.pdbx_seq_one_letter_code
_entity_poly.pdbx_strand_id
1 'polypeptide(L)'
;VQLISEGELTDSEKLRQLTAKADRLNAARRAIKPYYKKPMLSPTPQCTEAQLEAIQPEGDALCQSIEKLEAEQAEKGARQDGQKEELERLAALRAQLEPFREMLTPLEAIHSTKHIAYILGTADAKVMDAVDNIEAALDTHIGLEAYPNENLTAVVIACNRDERDAILRYVKDAGFNEFIPPKLTGTASENMENAAKQMDATEAELYRIAS
;
A
#
# COMPACT_ATOMS: atom_id res chain seq x y z
N VAL A 1 45.44 18.21 29.02
CA VAL A 1 45.27 17.01 28.13
C VAL A 1 45.79 15.84 28.93
N GLN A 2 44.88 15.09 29.58
CA GLN A 2 45.26 13.82 30.23
C GLN A 2 45.49 12.78 29.11
N LEU A 3 46.72 12.29 29.04
CA LEU A 3 47.05 11.10 28.23
C LEU A 3 46.38 9.89 28.90
N ILE A 4 45.30 9.37 28.29
CA ILE A 4 44.73 8.10 28.68
C ILE A 4 45.77 7.00 28.32
N SER A 5 46.17 6.17 29.27
CA SER A 5 47.17 5.14 29.03
C SER A 5 46.61 4.08 28.07
N GLU A 6 47.44 3.54 27.19
CA GLU A 6 47.05 2.49 26.21
C GLU A 6 46.37 1.29 26.83
N GLY A 7 46.64 0.97 28.15
CA GLY A 7 45.99 -0.07 28.90
C GLY A 7 44.51 0.16 29.22
N GLU A 8 44.10 1.42 29.48
CA GLU A 8 42.71 1.76 29.76
C GLU A 8 41.83 1.75 28.47
N LEU A 9 42.41 2.08 27.33
CA LEU A 9 41.73 1.99 26.04
C LEU A 9 41.47 0.54 25.66
N THR A 10 42.41 -0.39 25.91
CA THR A 10 42.22 -1.83 25.60
C THR A 10 41.18 -2.47 26.49
N ASP A 11 41.09 -2.12 27.78
CA ASP A 11 40.07 -2.67 28.69
C ASP A 11 38.66 -2.14 28.37
N SER A 12 38.53 -0.87 27.98
CA SER A 12 37.28 -0.30 27.49
C SER A 12 36.80 -0.94 26.18
N GLU A 13 37.73 -1.28 25.30
CA GLU A 13 37.41 -1.92 24.02
C GLU A 13 36.99 -3.38 24.21
N LYS A 14 37.69 -4.12 25.08
CA LYS A 14 37.30 -5.48 25.51
C LYS A 14 35.93 -5.51 26.16
N LEU A 15 35.63 -4.53 27.05
CA LEU A 15 34.33 -4.43 27.69
C LEU A 15 33.22 -4.19 26.68
N ARG A 16 33.43 -3.32 25.70
CA ARG A 16 32.47 -3.09 24.60
C ARG A 16 32.23 -4.34 23.78
N GLN A 17 33.28 -5.09 23.43
CA GLN A 17 33.17 -6.35 22.68
C GLN A 17 32.39 -7.42 23.46
N LEU A 18 32.67 -7.56 24.77
CA LEU A 18 31.94 -8.49 25.63
C LEU A 18 30.47 -8.11 25.81
N THR A 19 30.19 -6.82 25.96
CA THR A 19 28.81 -6.31 26.04
C THR A 19 28.06 -6.58 24.73
N ALA A 20 28.66 -6.28 23.59
CA ALA A 20 28.06 -6.56 22.27
C ALA A 20 27.79 -8.06 22.05
N LYS A 21 28.71 -8.94 22.49
CA LYS A 21 28.48 -10.40 22.45
C LYS A 21 27.34 -10.83 23.36
N ALA A 22 27.27 -10.30 24.58
CA ALA A 22 26.19 -10.61 25.51
C ALA A 22 24.84 -10.15 24.98
N ASP A 23 24.76 -8.96 24.38
CA ASP A 23 23.55 -8.43 23.75
C ASP A 23 23.09 -9.29 22.58
N ARG A 24 24.04 -9.72 21.74
CA ARG A 24 23.77 -10.60 20.61
C ARG A 24 23.21 -11.96 21.03
N LEU A 25 23.82 -12.60 22.03
CA LEU A 25 23.35 -13.86 22.62
C LEU A 25 21.96 -13.71 23.26
N ASN A 26 21.72 -12.59 23.94
CA ASN A 26 20.42 -12.30 24.52
C ASN A 26 19.33 -12.04 23.45
N ALA A 27 19.67 -11.40 22.33
CA ALA A 27 18.76 -11.23 21.21
C ALA A 27 18.40 -12.60 20.59
N ALA A 28 19.39 -13.43 20.27
CA ALA A 28 19.18 -14.78 19.75
C ALA A 28 18.33 -15.65 20.72
N ARG A 29 18.60 -15.57 22.04
CA ARG A 29 17.81 -16.26 23.06
C ARG A 29 16.34 -15.80 23.08
N ARG A 30 16.08 -14.50 22.87
CA ARG A 30 14.71 -13.96 22.80
C ARG A 30 13.99 -14.47 21.56
N ALA A 31 14.68 -14.51 20.40
CA ALA A 31 14.13 -14.99 19.15
C ALA A 31 13.66 -16.45 19.22
N ILE A 32 14.45 -17.34 19.83
CA ILE A 32 14.10 -18.76 19.95
C ILE A 32 13.18 -19.09 21.13
N LYS A 33 13.01 -18.17 22.10
CA LYS A 33 12.20 -18.39 23.30
C LYS A 33 10.76 -18.87 23.02
N PRO A 34 10.03 -18.36 22.02
CA PRO A 34 8.68 -18.83 21.69
C PRO A 34 8.63 -20.29 21.25
N TYR A 35 9.73 -20.80 20.68
CA TYR A 35 9.82 -22.14 20.10
C TYR A 35 10.42 -23.17 21.06
N TYR A 36 11.05 -22.71 22.17
CA TYR A 36 11.70 -23.57 23.14
C TYR A 36 10.89 -23.65 24.43
N LYS A 37 10.33 -24.82 24.69
CA LYS A 37 9.70 -25.14 25.99
C LYS A 37 10.73 -25.74 26.95
N LYS A 38 11.24 -24.93 27.88
CA LYS A 38 12.13 -25.44 28.95
C LYS A 38 11.38 -26.46 29.79
N PRO A 39 11.91 -27.69 30.00
CA PRO A 39 11.33 -28.64 30.95
C PRO A 39 11.30 -28.03 32.35
N MET A 40 10.19 -28.23 33.08
CA MET A 40 9.91 -27.54 34.35
C MET A 40 10.90 -27.86 35.48
N LEU A 41 11.69 -28.94 35.37
CA LEU A 41 12.63 -29.43 36.35
C LEU A 41 14.06 -29.60 35.82
N SER A 42 14.45 -28.87 34.78
CA SER A 42 15.84 -28.93 34.30
C SER A 42 16.76 -28.16 35.22
N PRO A 43 17.77 -28.82 35.84
CA PRO A 43 18.78 -28.12 36.60
C PRO A 43 19.53 -27.12 35.70
N THR A 44 20.00 -26.03 36.30
CA THR A 44 20.86 -25.08 35.57
C THR A 44 22.20 -25.81 35.34
N PRO A 45 22.65 -25.98 34.09
CA PRO A 45 23.92 -26.60 33.81
C PRO A 45 25.05 -25.76 34.43
N GLN A 46 25.93 -26.41 35.15
CA GLN A 46 27.17 -25.80 35.64
C GLN A 46 28.25 -26.09 34.59
N CYS A 47 28.84 -25.05 34.06
CA CYS A 47 29.91 -25.14 33.07
C CYS A 47 31.19 -24.54 33.66
N THR A 48 32.34 -25.14 33.36
CA THR A 48 33.65 -24.54 33.61
C THR A 48 33.98 -23.52 32.52
N GLU A 49 34.90 -22.59 32.79
CA GLU A 49 35.34 -21.58 31.86
C GLU A 49 35.86 -22.20 30.54
N ALA A 50 36.66 -23.25 30.62
CA ALA A 50 37.16 -24.01 29.49
C ALA A 50 36.03 -24.62 28.60
N GLN A 51 34.93 -25.08 29.25
CA GLN A 51 33.77 -25.59 28.52
C GLN A 51 32.99 -24.46 27.82
N LEU A 52 32.91 -23.29 28.44
CA LEU A 52 32.30 -22.13 27.81
C LEU A 52 33.09 -21.65 26.61
N GLU A 53 34.42 -21.60 26.71
CA GLU A 53 35.32 -21.26 25.60
C GLU A 53 35.19 -22.25 24.42
N ALA A 54 35.08 -23.54 24.71
CA ALA A 54 34.92 -24.59 23.70
C ALA A 54 33.58 -24.49 22.92
N ILE A 55 32.51 -24.06 23.59
CA ILE A 55 31.15 -23.92 23.00
C ILE A 55 30.98 -22.57 22.26
N GLN A 56 31.85 -21.60 22.55
CA GLN A 56 31.70 -20.24 21.95
C GLN A 56 31.61 -20.24 20.43
N PRO A 57 32.42 -20.97 19.64
CA PRO A 57 32.30 -20.96 18.17
C PRO A 57 30.94 -21.48 17.67
N GLU A 58 30.38 -22.49 18.33
CA GLU A 58 29.06 -23.04 18.00
C GLU A 58 27.95 -22.03 18.34
N GLY A 59 28.08 -21.33 19.47
CA GLY A 59 27.19 -20.26 19.88
C GLY A 59 27.17 -19.10 18.89
N ASP A 60 28.36 -18.68 18.43
CA ASP A 60 28.50 -17.62 17.43
C ASP A 60 27.88 -18.02 16.08
N ALA A 61 28.11 -19.26 15.61
CA ALA A 61 27.51 -19.80 14.39
C ALA A 61 25.99 -19.89 14.48
N LEU A 62 25.45 -20.30 15.63
CA LEU A 62 24.02 -20.34 15.89
C LEU A 62 23.40 -18.93 15.87
N CYS A 63 24.03 -17.96 16.51
CA CYS A 63 23.59 -16.57 16.49
C CYS A 63 23.54 -16.03 15.07
N GLN A 64 24.55 -16.28 14.23
CA GLN A 64 24.57 -15.89 12.82
C GLN A 64 23.40 -16.52 12.03
N SER A 65 23.14 -17.80 12.29
CA SER A 65 22.03 -18.51 11.63
C SER A 65 20.67 -17.92 12.01
N ILE A 66 20.48 -17.57 13.29
CA ILE A 66 19.24 -16.94 13.79
C ILE A 66 19.07 -15.55 13.18
N GLU A 67 20.10 -14.72 13.20
CA GLU A 67 20.09 -13.38 12.59
C GLU A 67 19.72 -13.44 11.10
N LYS A 68 20.27 -14.42 10.38
CA LYS A 68 19.95 -14.63 8.97
C LYS A 68 18.48 -15.01 8.77
N LEU A 69 17.96 -15.96 9.57
CA LEU A 69 16.56 -16.37 9.49
C LEU A 69 15.59 -15.23 9.87
N GLU A 70 15.92 -14.42 10.87
CA GLU A 70 15.13 -13.24 11.23
C GLU A 70 15.10 -12.21 10.10
N ALA A 71 16.25 -11.96 9.45
CA ALA A 71 16.33 -11.07 8.30
C ALA A 71 15.50 -11.60 7.12
N GLU A 72 15.60 -12.89 6.80
CA GLU A 72 14.80 -13.53 5.75
C GLU A 72 13.30 -13.48 6.06
N GLN A 73 12.90 -13.69 7.32
CA GLN A 73 11.50 -13.58 7.73
C GLN A 73 10.98 -12.15 7.67
N ALA A 74 11.80 -11.17 8.08
CA ALA A 74 11.44 -9.76 7.98
C ALA A 74 11.27 -9.32 6.51
N GLU A 75 12.17 -9.76 5.62
CA GLU A 75 12.07 -9.49 4.19
C GLU A 75 10.80 -10.13 3.58
N LYS A 76 10.53 -11.40 3.90
CA LYS A 76 9.29 -12.08 3.47
C LYS A 76 8.05 -11.36 3.97
N GLY A 77 8.03 -10.95 5.24
CA GLY A 77 6.93 -10.20 5.83
C GLY A 77 6.68 -8.87 5.11
N ALA A 78 7.72 -8.06 4.92
CA ALA A 78 7.63 -6.80 4.21
C ALA A 78 7.13 -6.98 2.76
N ARG A 79 7.58 -8.04 2.08
CA ARG A 79 7.13 -8.37 0.73
C ARG A 79 5.65 -8.79 0.70
N GLN A 80 5.20 -9.58 1.68
CA GLN A 80 3.79 -9.95 1.81
C GLN A 80 2.90 -8.73 2.05
N ASP A 81 3.34 -7.82 2.92
CA ASP A 81 2.56 -6.62 3.25
C ASP A 81 2.48 -5.68 2.05
N GLY A 82 3.57 -5.48 1.30
CA GLY A 82 3.54 -4.73 0.05
C GLY A 82 2.59 -5.32 -1.01
N GLN A 83 2.52 -6.65 -1.12
CA GLN A 83 1.58 -7.30 -2.04
C GLN A 83 0.11 -7.15 -1.59
N LYS A 84 -0.17 -7.18 -0.29
CA LYS A 84 -1.52 -6.92 0.24
C LYS A 84 -1.97 -5.49 -0.02
N GLU A 85 -1.09 -4.50 0.23
CA GLU A 85 -1.37 -3.10 -0.07
C GLU A 85 -1.67 -2.89 -1.56
N GLU A 86 -0.93 -3.57 -2.44
CA GLU A 86 -1.18 -3.49 -3.88
C GLU A 86 -2.54 -4.11 -4.26
N LEU A 87 -2.94 -5.24 -3.66
CA LEU A 87 -4.28 -5.81 -3.86
C LEU A 87 -5.38 -4.85 -3.42
N GLU A 88 -5.24 -4.23 -2.26
CA GLU A 88 -6.20 -3.25 -1.75
C GLU A 88 -6.29 -2.03 -2.69
N ARG A 89 -5.16 -1.54 -3.19
CA ARG A 89 -5.10 -0.44 -4.17
C ARG A 89 -5.82 -0.79 -5.46
N LEU A 90 -5.57 -1.99 -6.01
CA LEU A 90 -6.20 -2.46 -7.25
C LEU A 90 -7.71 -2.69 -7.07
N ALA A 91 -8.12 -3.25 -5.94
CA ALA A 91 -9.53 -3.42 -5.59
C ALA A 91 -10.26 -2.07 -5.46
N ALA A 92 -9.63 -1.08 -4.80
CA ALA A 92 -10.16 0.26 -4.68
C ALA A 92 -10.29 0.94 -6.05
N LEU A 93 -9.28 0.79 -6.93
CA LEU A 93 -9.33 1.31 -8.29
C LEU A 93 -10.50 0.71 -9.08
N ARG A 94 -10.69 -0.60 -9.03
CA ARG A 94 -11.82 -1.27 -9.69
C ARG A 94 -13.16 -0.76 -9.17
N ALA A 95 -13.30 -0.63 -7.84
CA ALA A 95 -14.53 -0.11 -7.25
C ALA A 95 -14.82 1.34 -7.67
N GLN A 96 -13.79 2.18 -7.80
CA GLN A 96 -13.93 3.56 -8.28
C GLN A 96 -14.33 3.63 -9.75
N LEU A 97 -13.85 2.70 -10.59
CA LEU A 97 -14.14 2.67 -12.03
C LEU A 97 -15.44 1.93 -12.37
N GLU A 98 -15.99 1.14 -11.44
CA GLU A 98 -17.19 0.33 -11.69
C GLU A 98 -18.40 1.13 -12.22
N PRO A 99 -18.72 2.33 -11.70
CA PRO A 99 -19.81 3.12 -12.25
C PRO A 99 -19.60 3.55 -13.72
N PHE A 100 -18.34 3.60 -14.16
CA PHE A 100 -17.94 4.06 -15.48
C PHE A 100 -17.66 2.92 -16.48
N ARG A 101 -17.97 1.67 -16.12
CA ARG A 101 -17.67 0.47 -16.92
C ARG A 101 -18.18 0.58 -18.37
N GLU A 102 -19.39 1.08 -18.54
CA GLU A 102 -20.05 1.17 -19.84
C GLU A 102 -19.60 2.40 -20.66
N MET A 103 -18.75 3.25 -20.06
CA MET A 103 -18.24 4.44 -20.73
C MET A 103 -17.25 4.06 -21.81
N LEU A 104 -17.54 4.46 -23.06
CA LEU A 104 -16.69 4.19 -24.22
C LEU A 104 -15.59 5.23 -24.41
N THR A 105 -15.75 6.41 -23.80
CA THR A 105 -14.78 7.50 -23.87
C THR A 105 -13.54 7.16 -23.07
N PRO A 106 -12.33 7.19 -23.68
CA PRO A 106 -11.09 6.96 -22.95
C PRO A 106 -10.88 8.00 -21.87
N LEU A 107 -10.36 7.56 -20.71
CA LEU A 107 -10.17 8.45 -19.54
C LEU A 107 -9.21 9.60 -19.82
N GLU A 108 -8.19 9.38 -20.64
CA GLU A 108 -7.26 10.42 -21.07
C GLU A 108 -7.89 11.47 -22.00
N ALA A 109 -9.02 11.17 -22.65
CA ALA A 109 -9.74 12.13 -23.47
C ALA A 109 -10.54 13.14 -22.63
N ILE A 110 -10.84 12.77 -21.36
CA ILE A 110 -11.58 13.60 -20.42
C ILE A 110 -10.61 14.56 -19.71
N HIS A 111 -10.03 15.47 -20.46
CA HIS A 111 -9.15 16.50 -19.92
C HIS A 111 -9.58 17.89 -20.39
N SER A 112 -9.56 18.84 -19.45
CA SER A 112 -9.89 20.22 -19.78
C SER A 112 -8.84 20.85 -20.70
N THR A 113 -9.32 21.51 -21.77
CA THR A 113 -8.50 22.27 -22.70
C THR A 113 -8.49 23.76 -22.33
N LYS A 114 -7.97 24.61 -23.21
CA LYS A 114 -7.99 26.07 -23.01
C LYS A 114 -9.43 26.63 -22.95
N HIS A 115 -10.37 26.07 -23.72
CA HIS A 115 -11.72 26.59 -23.88
C HIS A 115 -12.80 25.66 -23.33
N ILE A 116 -12.58 24.35 -23.34
CA ILE A 116 -13.54 23.34 -22.92
C ILE A 116 -13.07 22.70 -21.59
N ALA A 117 -13.98 22.62 -20.66
CA ALA A 117 -13.82 21.85 -19.43
C ALA A 117 -14.71 20.60 -19.46
N TYR A 118 -14.22 19.55 -18.87
CA TYR A 118 -14.97 18.32 -18.65
C TYR A 118 -15.24 18.13 -17.17
N ILE A 119 -16.46 17.68 -16.86
CA ILE A 119 -16.89 17.24 -15.54
C ILE A 119 -17.34 15.80 -15.69
N LEU A 120 -16.69 14.91 -14.96
CA LEU A 120 -17.02 13.48 -14.91
C LEU A 120 -17.54 13.16 -13.53
N GLY A 121 -18.55 12.33 -13.44
CA GLY A 121 -19.08 11.89 -12.16
C GLY A 121 -20.26 10.94 -12.29
N THR A 122 -20.93 10.73 -11.18
CA THR A 122 -22.10 9.86 -11.09
C THR A 122 -23.31 10.61 -10.59
N ALA A 123 -24.47 10.25 -11.13
CA ALA A 123 -25.78 10.81 -10.82
C ALA A 123 -26.78 9.68 -10.55
N ASP A 124 -27.61 9.82 -9.55
CA ASP A 124 -28.83 9.04 -9.40
C ASP A 124 -29.97 9.66 -10.25
N ALA A 125 -31.14 9.05 -10.26
CA ALA A 125 -32.28 9.52 -11.06
C ALA A 125 -32.68 10.97 -10.72
N LYS A 126 -32.60 11.38 -9.44
CA LYS A 126 -32.93 12.73 -9.00
C LYS A 126 -31.90 13.75 -9.46
N VAL A 127 -30.62 13.37 -9.44
CA VAL A 127 -29.52 14.21 -9.89
C VAL A 127 -29.54 14.34 -11.42
N MET A 128 -29.98 13.30 -12.14
CA MET A 128 -30.17 13.36 -13.59
C MET A 128 -31.18 14.41 -14.00
N ASP A 129 -32.28 14.60 -13.27
CA ASP A 129 -33.23 15.69 -13.53
C ASP A 129 -32.55 17.07 -13.46
N ALA A 130 -31.61 17.27 -12.55
CA ALA A 130 -30.83 18.50 -12.45
C ALA A 130 -29.81 18.61 -13.62
N VAL A 131 -29.16 17.51 -14.01
CA VAL A 131 -28.22 17.46 -15.14
C VAL A 131 -28.92 17.82 -16.43
N ASP A 132 -30.11 17.28 -16.68
CA ASP A 132 -30.91 17.56 -17.86
C ASP A 132 -31.42 19.03 -17.94
N ASN A 133 -31.52 19.68 -16.77
CA ASN A 133 -31.97 21.09 -16.68
C ASN A 133 -30.83 22.11 -16.62
N ILE A 134 -29.55 21.73 -16.74
CA ILE A 134 -28.40 22.64 -16.66
C ILE A 134 -28.52 23.82 -17.64
N GLU A 135 -28.82 23.52 -18.91
CA GLU A 135 -28.90 24.54 -19.97
C GLU A 135 -29.96 25.58 -19.66
N ALA A 136 -31.15 25.14 -19.24
CA ALA A 136 -32.24 26.03 -18.88
C ALA A 136 -32.00 26.82 -17.58
N ALA A 137 -31.35 26.19 -16.59
CA ALA A 137 -31.13 26.80 -15.28
C ALA A 137 -30.00 27.83 -15.29
N LEU A 138 -28.98 27.65 -16.13
CA LEU A 138 -27.78 28.50 -16.17
C LEU A 138 -27.63 29.31 -17.46
N ASP A 139 -28.57 29.21 -18.38
CA ASP A 139 -28.51 29.85 -19.71
C ASP A 139 -27.18 29.58 -20.44
N THR A 140 -26.81 28.31 -20.49
CA THR A 140 -25.55 27.82 -21.02
C THR A 140 -25.78 26.67 -22.00
N HIS A 141 -24.75 26.27 -22.75
CA HIS A 141 -24.75 25.08 -23.59
C HIS A 141 -23.72 24.07 -23.13
N ILE A 142 -24.16 22.82 -23.06
CA ILE A 142 -23.31 21.69 -22.65
C ILE A 142 -23.35 20.55 -23.65
N GLY A 143 -22.26 19.80 -23.75
CA GLY A 143 -22.26 18.46 -24.30
C GLY A 143 -22.47 17.45 -23.16
N LEU A 144 -23.42 16.56 -23.29
CA LEU A 144 -23.78 15.58 -22.28
C LEU A 144 -23.66 14.17 -22.84
N GLU A 145 -22.89 13.31 -22.15
CA GLU A 145 -22.90 11.87 -22.36
C GLU A 145 -23.33 11.20 -21.04
N ALA A 146 -24.28 10.29 -21.11
CA ALA A 146 -24.80 9.57 -19.96
C ALA A 146 -24.76 8.07 -20.22
N TYR A 147 -24.20 7.32 -19.29
CA TYR A 147 -24.04 5.87 -19.33
C TYR A 147 -24.75 5.26 -18.12
N PRO A 148 -26.01 4.79 -18.29
CA PRO A 148 -26.77 4.18 -17.20
C PRO A 148 -26.09 2.88 -16.71
N ASN A 149 -26.01 2.74 -15.40
CA ASN A 149 -25.66 1.50 -14.70
C ASN A 149 -26.73 1.20 -13.66
N GLU A 150 -26.73 0.05 -13.02
CA GLU A 150 -27.82 -0.48 -12.16
C GLU A 150 -28.52 0.55 -11.25
N ASN A 151 -27.74 1.37 -10.52
CA ASN A 151 -28.27 2.34 -9.55
C ASN A 151 -27.78 3.77 -9.78
N LEU A 152 -26.82 3.95 -10.67
CA LEU A 152 -26.17 5.22 -10.92
C LEU A 152 -25.98 5.39 -12.43
N THR A 153 -25.97 6.63 -12.89
CA THR A 153 -25.62 6.98 -14.25
C THR A 153 -24.24 7.65 -14.22
N ALA A 154 -23.28 7.11 -14.97
CA ALA A 154 -22.04 7.82 -15.22
C ALA A 154 -22.30 8.95 -16.21
N VAL A 155 -21.83 10.14 -15.91
CA VAL A 155 -22.13 11.35 -16.67
C VAL A 155 -20.83 12.08 -17.00
N VAL A 156 -20.69 12.44 -18.27
CA VAL A 156 -19.64 13.34 -18.78
C VAL A 156 -20.30 14.62 -19.26
N ILE A 157 -19.95 15.75 -18.68
CA ILE A 157 -20.43 17.06 -19.08
C ILE A 157 -19.25 17.84 -19.71
N ALA A 158 -19.37 18.21 -20.95
CA ALA A 158 -18.46 19.13 -21.62
C ALA A 158 -19.06 20.54 -21.67
N CYS A 159 -18.34 21.52 -21.16
CA CYS A 159 -18.85 22.90 -21.08
C CYS A 159 -17.75 23.93 -21.36
N ASN A 160 -18.12 25.20 -21.48
CA ASN A 160 -17.20 26.30 -21.50
C ASN A 160 -16.37 26.30 -20.19
N ARG A 161 -15.06 26.52 -20.30
CA ARG A 161 -14.19 26.50 -19.15
C ARG A 161 -14.59 27.53 -18.07
N ASP A 162 -15.04 28.70 -18.52
CA ASP A 162 -15.43 29.78 -17.60
C ASP A 162 -16.73 29.46 -16.81
N GLU A 163 -17.55 28.56 -17.35
CA GLU A 163 -18.84 28.16 -16.79
C GLU A 163 -18.73 26.89 -15.88
N ARG A 164 -17.60 26.17 -15.93
CA ARG A 164 -17.37 24.90 -15.24
C ARG A 164 -17.76 24.95 -13.77
N ASP A 165 -17.31 25.97 -13.07
CA ASP A 165 -17.50 26.04 -11.61
C ASP A 165 -18.95 26.34 -11.23
N ALA A 166 -19.68 27.08 -12.08
CA ALA A 166 -21.11 27.33 -11.90
C ALA A 166 -21.91 26.05 -12.13
N ILE A 167 -21.63 25.35 -13.24
CA ILE A 167 -22.26 24.07 -13.56
C ILE A 167 -21.98 23.03 -12.48
N LEU A 168 -20.70 22.87 -12.10
CA LEU A 168 -20.30 21.90 -11.06
C LEU A 168 -21.00 22.18 -9.73
N ARG A 169 -21.12 23.44 -9.33
CA ARG A 169 -21.83 23.82 -8.11
C ARG A 169 -23.30 23.44 -8.20
N TYR A 170 -23.96 23.78 -9.30
CA TYR A 170 -25.36 23.50 -9.53
C TYR A 170 -25.68 21.99 -9.42
N VAL A 171 -24.89 21.13 -10.08
CA VAL A 171 -25.13 19.68 -10.02
C VAL A 171 -24.71 19.09 -8.67
N LYS A 172 -23.69 19.62 -8.01
CA LYS A 172 -23.28 19.19 -6.65
C LYS A 172 -24.36 19.50 -5.60
N ASP A 173 -25.02 20.64 -5.71
CA ASP A 173 -26.13 21.00 -4.83
C ASP A 173 -27.32 20.02 -5.00
N ALA A 174 -27.46 19.40 -6.17
CA ALA A 174 -28.43 18.34 -6.40
C ALA A 174 -27.95 16.95 -5.90
N GLY A 175 -26.66 16.78 -5.61
CA GLY A 175 -26.08 15.52 -5.12
C GLY A 175 -25.15 14.81 -6.12
N PHE A 176 -24.73 15.46 -7.19
CA PHE A 176 -23.77 14.92 -8.14
C PHE A 176 -22.43 14.60 -7.47
N ASN A 177 -21.92 13.39 -7.71
CA ASN A 177 -20.64 12.95 -7.19
C ASN A 177 -19.57 13.07 -8.27
N GLU A 178 -18.77 14.15 -8.21
CA GLU A 178 -17.67 14.37 -9.13
C GLU A 178 -16.59 13.30 -8.97
N PHE A 179 -16.14 12.74 -10.08
CA PHE A 179 -15.02 11.82 -10.15
C PHE A 179 -13.87 12.45 -10.92
N ILE A 180 -12.71 12.51 -10.30
CA ILE A 180 -11.48 12.95 -10.95
C ILE A 180 -10.68 11.70 -11.30
N PRO A 181 -10.62 11.30 -12.58
CA PRO A 181 -9.93 10.08 -12.95
C PRO A 181 -8.44 10.19 -12.62
N PRO A 182 -7.86 9.13 -12.05
CA PRO A 182 -6.41 9.05 -11.95
C PRO A 182 -5.81 9.08 -13.37
N LYS A 183 -4.51 9.35 -13.49
CA LYS A 183 -3.81 9.37 -14.78
C LYS A 183 -3.74 7.97 -15.39
N LEU A 184 -4.82 7.56 -16.03
CA LEU A 184 -4.98 6.28 -16.71
C LEU A 184 -5.16 6.53 -18.21
N THR A 185 -4.81 5.53 -19.01
CA THR A 185 -5.05 5.49 -20.45
C THR A 185 -6.07 4.41 -20.78
N GLY A 186 -6.85 4.60 -21.85
CA GLY A 186 -7.91 3.68 -22.25
C GLY A 186 -9.21 3.88 -21.49
N THR A 187 -10.17 3.00 -21.71
CA THR A 187 -11.50 3.05 -21.09
C THR A 187 -11.48 2.59 -19.65
N ALA A 188 -12.55 2.88 -18.90
CA ALA A 188 -12.72 2.36 -17.54
C ALA A 188 -12.73 0.82 -17.53
N SER A 189 -13.42 0.19 -18.48
CA SER A 189 -13.48 -1.26 -18.62
C SER A 189 -12.10 -1.90 -18.82
N GLU A 190 -11.29 -1.35 -19.74
CA GLU A 190 -9.92 -1.84 -19.99
C GLU A 190 -9.05 -1.74 -18.75
N ASN A 191 -9.14 -0.64 -18.00
CA ASN A 191 -8.40 -0.46 -16.76
C ASN A 191 -8.85 -1.42 -15.65
N MET A 192 -10.15 -1.72 -15.57
CA MET A 192 -10.70 -2.71 -14.64
C MET A 192 -10.23 -4.13 -14.97
N GLU A 193 -10.19 -4.51 -16.24
CA GLU A 193 -9.65 -5.80 -16.68
C GLU A 193 -8.15 -5.92 -16.38
N ASN A 194 -7.39 -4.86 -16.65
CA ASN A 194 -5.97 -4.83 -16.34
C ASN A 194 -5.71 -4.95 -14.83
N ALA A 195 -6.50 -4.24 -14.02
CA ALA A 195 -6.43 -4.37 -12.57
C ALA A 195 -6.77 -5.78 -12.10
N ALA A 196 -7.79 -6.43 -12.69
CA ALA A 196 -8.13 -7.82 -12.38
C ALA A 196 -6.96 -8.78 -12.67
N LYS A 197 -6.34 -8.68 -13.85
CA LYS A 197 -5.16 -9.49 -14.21
C LYS A 197 -3.98 -9.27 -13.25
N GLN A 198 -3.77 -8.03 -12.82
CA GLN A 198 -2.72 -7.72 -11.85
C GLN A 198 -3.05 -8.28 -10.46
N MET A 199 -4.31 -8.25 -10.03
CA MET A 199 -4.75 -8.88 -8.77
C MET A 199 -4.47 -10.38 -8.77
N ASP A 200 -4.85 -11.10 -9.84
CA ASP A 200 -4.58 -12.53 -9.98
C ASP A 200 -3.08 -12.84 -9.88
N ALA A 201 -2.24 -12.04 -10.54
CA ALA A 201 -0.79 -12.21 -10.49
C ALA A 201 -0.21 -11.94 -9.09
N THR A 202 -0.74 -10.92 -8.40
CA THR A 202 -0.33 -10.54 -7.04
C THR A 202 -0.75 -11.61 -6.02
N GLU A 203 -1.95 -12.17 -6.15
CA GLU A 203 -2.42 -13.29 -5.31
C GLU A 203 -1.56 -14.54 -5.50
N ALA A 204 -1.21 -14.87 -6.75
CA ALA A 204 -0.31 -15.99 -7.04
C ALA A 204 1.07 -15.80 -6.40
N GLU A 205 1.60 -14.58 -6.40
CA GLU A 205 2.87 -14.26 -5.75
C GLU A 205 2.76 -14.34 -4.22
N LEU A 206 1.69 -13.84 -3.62
CA LEU A 206 1.41 -14.00 -2.19
C LEU A 206 1.41 -15.46 -1.77
N TYR A 207 0.77 -16.32 -2.56
CA TYR A 207 0.75 -17.75 -2.30
C TYR A 207 2.15 -18.36 -2.34
N ARG A 208 3.01 -17.95 -3.29
CA ARG A 208 4.40 -18.41 -3.39
C ARG A 208 5.26 -17.98 -2.19
N ILE A 209 5.04 -16.75 -1.69
CA ILE A 209 5.77 -16.24 -0.52
C ILE A 209 5.34 -16.99 0.74
N ALA A 210 4.07 -17.40 0.84
CA ALA A 210 3.53 -18.10 2.00
C ALA A 210 3.93 -19.59 2.07
N SER A 211 4.27 -20.18 0.92
CA SER A 211 4.70 -21.58 0.83
C SER A 211 6.16 -21.76 1.20
#